data_bc739d933b7c2b5cc3bd958c048b9721
#
_entry.id   bc739d933b7c2b5cc3bd958c048b9721
#
_cell.length_a   1.000
_cell.length_b   1.000
_cell.length_c   1.000
_cell.angle_alpha   90.00
_cell.angle_beta   90.00
_cell.angle_gamma   90.00
#
_symmetry.space_group_name_H-M   'P 1'
#
loop_
_entity.id
_entity.type
_entity.pdbx_description
1 polymer ?
#
loop_
_entity_poly.entity_id
_entity_poly.type
_entity_poly.pdbx_seq_one_letter_code
_entity_poly.pdbx_strand_id
1 'polypeptide(L)'
;IDDGFQFDGSYFATRLGNWSASFGQMERSWGPGWDGSLILSTNARPVPAISIDRRIPEPFETKWLSWLGPWNATMFVGQMEENRDVSEPYVWGMRAEFSPTILDGLEIGLFRVMQLGGEGRPSGLKTWVDAFLSQDNYGANSKHQDKSKEPGNQLAGIDLRWRPLTQFPFALYGQVVGEDEDHFLPNALMFQYGVETWGKLESSTWRIFLEYADTTSTWWTDEISQNVSYNHGIYTDGYRHHGRSVGHWSDSDSEIISLGGLLAISDGNGWGGTARVGKLNRDNERESAVSDAVATDMKSVQFFHKRSFSKWDAQMTCGLGWEELENSSTKITDSGPTGFLSITRIF
;
A
#
# COMPACT_ATOMS: atom_id res chain seq x y z
N ILE A 1 8.46 7.34 20.43
CA ILE A 1 9.65 7.28 19.55
C ILE A 1 10.44 6.10 20.07
N ASP A 2 10.62 5.10 19.23
CA ASP A 2 11.40 3.91 19.55
C ASP A 2 12.90 4.32 19.56
N ASP A 3 13.53 4.35 20.71
CA ASP A 3 14.91 4.80 20.88
C ASP A 3 15.95 3.73 20.49
N GLY A 4 15.51 2.65 19.83
CA GLY A 4 16.32 1.50 19.43
C GLY A 4 17.03 1.66 18.08
N PHE A 5 18.02 0.80 17.85
CA PHE A 5 18.65 0.63 16.55
C PHE A 5 17.63 0.03 15.56
N GLN A 6 17.46 0.63 14.41
CA GLN A 6 16.48 0.21 13.41
C GLN A 6 17.19 -0.34 12.17
N PHE A 7 16.64 -1.42 11.61
CA PHE A 7 17.21 -2.12 10.46
C PHE A 7 16.40 -1.93 9.18
N ASP A 8 15.59 -0.85 9.11
CA ASP A 8 14.77 -0.53 7.95
C ASP A 8 15.63 -0.47 6.68
N GLY A 9 15.20 -1.18 5.64
CA GLY A 9 15.96 -1.33 4.39
C GLY A 9 17.03 -2.43 4.40
N SER A 10 17.33 -3.06 5.54
CA SER A 10 18.34 -4.13 5.62
C SER A 10 17.75 -5.49 5.26
N TYR A 11 18.46 -6.27 4.46
CA TYR A 11 18.01 -7.61 4.07
C TYR A 11 19.15 -8.52 3.64
N PHE A 12 18.88 -9.81 3.67
CA PHE A 12 19.66 -10.85 3.04
C PHE A 12 18.84 -11.48 1.91
N ALA A 13 19.46 -11.74 0.77
CA ALA A 13 18.77 -12.39 -0.34
C ALA A 13 19.65 -13.45 -1.00
N THR A 14 19.01 -14.52 -1.49
CA THR A 14 19.64 -15.54 -2.29
C THR A 14 18.83 -15.87 -3.53
N ARG A 15 19.52 -16.31 -4.57
CA ARG A 15 18.91 -16.66 -5.86
C ARG A 15 18.66 -18.16 -5.94
N LEU A 16 17.45 -18.55 -6.34
CA LEU A 16 17.01 -19.92 -6.55
C LEU A 16 16.42 -20.06 -7.96
N GLY A 17 17.27 -20.13 -8.98
CA GLY A 17 16.83 -20.13 -10.38
C GLY A 17 16.14 -18.81 -10.77
N ASN A 18 14.88 -18.88 -11.25
CA ASN A 18 14.07 -17.70 -11.54
C ASN A 18 13.34 -17.15 -10.30
N TRP A 19 13.69 -17.60 -9.10
CA TRP A 19 13.17 -17.10 -7.84
C TRP A 19 14.27 -16.48 -7.01
N SER A 20 13.92 -15.60 -6.11
CA SER A 20 14.75 -15.12 -5.02
C SER A 20 14.04 -15.35 -3.69
N ALA A 21 14.79 -15.77 -2.70
CA ALA A 21 14.34 -15.79 -1.32
C ALA A 21 15.09 -14.69 -0.56
N SER A 22 14.39 -13.95 0.27
CA SER A 22 14.98 -12.88 1.07
C SER A 22 14.43 -12.89 2.49
N PHE A 23 15.22 -12.33 3.42
CA PHE A 23 14.84 -12.06 4.80
C PHE A 23 15.30 -10.67 5.20
N GLY A 24 14.42 -9.86 5.74
CA GLY A 24 14.77 -8.51 6.23
C GLY A 24 13.59 -7.56 6.28
N GLN A 25 13.92 -6.30 6.56
CA GLN A 25 12.97 -5.19 6.65
C GLN A 25 12.96 -4.40 5.34
N MET A 26 12.46 -5.01 4.28
CA MET A 26 12.36 -4.37 2.96
C MET A 26 11.03 -3.64 2.79
N GLU A 27 11.07 -2.45 2.21
CA GLU A 27 9.88 -1.74 1.76
C GLU A 27 9.14 -2.56 0.70
N ARG A 28 7.80 -2.57 0.80
CA ARG A 28 6.90 -3.23 -0.15
C ARG A 28 5.79 -2.26 -0.51
N SER A 29 5.54 -2.12 -1.80
CA SER A 29 4.41 -1.34 -2.31
C SER A 29 3.71 -2.14 -3.39
N TRP A 30 2.42 -2.38 -3.23
CA TRP A 30 1.58 -3.15 -4.15
C TRP A 30 0.42 -2.32 -4.65
N GLY A 31 0.52 -1.87 -5.87
CA GLY A 31 -0.46 -1.04 -6.54
C GLY A 31 0.22 -0.07 -7.50
N PRO A 32 -0.54 0.50 -8.42
CA PRO A 32 -0.03 1.41 -9.43
C PRO A 32 0.02 2.88 -8.97
N GLY A 33 -0.49 3.19 -7.76
CA GLY A 33 -0.56 4.54 -7.22
C GLY A 33 0.81 5.18 -6.96
N TRP A 34 0.90 6.48 -7.17
CA TRP A 34 2.10 7.29 -6.98
C TRP A 34 2.14 7.97 -5.61
N ASP A 35 0.99 8.35 -5.08
CA ASP A 35 0.89 9.00 -3.77
C ASP A 35 0.68 8.00 -2.63
N GLY A 36 0.29 6.78 -2.97
CA GLY A 36 0.11 5.67 -2.04
C GLY A 36 -0.48 4.45 -2.74
N SER A 37 -0.69 3.39 -2.00
CA SER A 37 -1.40 2.18 -2.45
C SER A 37 -2.34 1.72 -1.35
N LEU A 38 -3.52 1.24 -1.73
CA LEU A 38 -4.55 0.87 -0.75
C LEU A 38 -4.19 -0.38 0.05
N ILE A 39 -3.51 -1.38 -0.56
CA ILE A 39 -3.24 -2.66 0.10
C ILE A 39 -1.92 -2.67 0.86
N LEU A 40 -0.85 -2.13 0.29
CA LEU A 40 0.50 -2.16 0.86
C LEU A 40 1.31 -1.00 0.26
N SER A 41 1.74 -0.09 1.11
CA SER A 41 2.51 1.10 0.72
C SER A 41 3.79 1.24 1.55
N THR A 42 4.57 2.26 1.27
CA THR A 42 5.76 2.61 2.03
C THR A 42 5.48 3.61 3.17
N ASN A 43 4.22 3.80 3.55
CA ASN A 43 3.84 4.74 4.62
C ASN A 43 4.24 4.24 6.01
N ALA A 44 3.97 2.96 6.31
CA ALA A 44 4.44 2.32 7.53
C ALA A 44 5.90 1.88 7.39
N ARG A 45 6.58 1.71 8.50
CA ARG A 45 7.90 1.08 8.52
C ARG A 45 7.82 -0.34 7.93
N PRO A 46 8.88 -0.81 7.26
CA PRO A 46 8.87 -2.14 6.68
C PRO A 46 8.82 -3.22 7.76
N VAL A 47 7.83 -4.10 7.66
CA VAL A 47 7.70 -5.26 8.55
C VAL A 47 8.82 -6.26 8.25
N PRO A 48 9.55 -6.75 9.28
CA PRO A 48 10.54 -7.81 9.11
C PRO A 48 9.85 -9.07 8.58
N ALA A 49 10.33 -9.58 7.44
CA ALA A 49 9.66 -10.69 6.75
C ALA A 49 10.63 -11.59 5.97
N ILE A 50 10.21 -12.82 5.77
CA ILE A 50 10.75 -13.71 4.74
C ILE A 50 9.91 -13.54 3.49
N SER A 51 10.55 -13.42 2.31
CA SER A 51 9.86 -13.28 1.03
C SER A 51 10.39 -14.27 0.00
N ILE A 52 9.52 -14.65 -0.92
CA ILE A 52 9.85 -15.37 -2.14
C ILE A 52 9.27 -14.60 -3.31
N ASP A 53 10.12 -14.22 -4.26
CA ASP A 53 9.77 -13.37 -5.40
C ASP A 53 10.22 -14.02 -6.70
N ARG A 54 9.34 -14.05 -7.71
CA ARG A 54 9.73 -14.42 -9.07
C ARG A 54 10.48 -13.25 -9.71
N ARG A 55 11.64 -13.50 -10.33
CA ARG A 55 12.58 -12.44 -10.73
C ARG A 55 12.38 -11.95 -12.16
N ILE A 56 12.15 -12.86 -13.07
CA ILE A 56 12.04 -12.56 -14.50
C ILE A 56 10.63 -12.94 -14.95
N PRO A 57 9.82 -11.96 -15.38
CA PRO A 57 8.49 -12.24 -15.88
C PRO A 57 8.59 -12.87 -17.28
N GLU A 58 8.16 -14.10 -17.39
CA GLU A 58 8.10 -14.88 -18.65
C GLU A 58 6.69 -15.43 -18.81
N PRO A 59 6.16 -15.56 -20.03
CA PRO A 59 4.85 -16.15 -20.25
C PRO A 59 4.85 -17.65 -19.92
N PHE A 60 3.67 -18.20 -19.68
CA PHE A 60 3.52 -19.65 -19.54
C PHE A 60 3.77 -20.34 -20.90
N GLU A 61 4.50 -21.45 -20.90
CA GLU A 61 4.71 -22.29 -22.08
C GLU A 61 3.43 -23.04 -22.49
N THR A 62 2.52 -23.25 -21.54
CA THR A 62 1.26 -23.95 -21.71
C THR A 62 0.30 -23.10 -22.55
N LYS A 63 -0.15 -23.61 -23.70
CA LYS A 63 -0.98 -22.87 -24.67
C LYS A 63 -2.24 -22.24 -24.08
N TRP A 64 -2.90 -22.89 -23.14
CA TRP A 64 -4.13 -22.38 -22.52
C TRP A 64 -3.89 -21.32 -21.42
N LEU A 65 -2.65 -21.11 -20.99
CA LEU A 65 -2.25 -20.03 -20.08
C LEU A 65 -1.41 -18.95 -20.77
N SER A 66 -0.92 -19.19 -22.00
CA SER A 66 -0.01 -18.27 -22.70
C SER A 66 -0.62 -16.88 -22.94
N TRP A 67 -1.94 -16.78 -22.98
CA TRP A 67 -2.67 -15.52 -23.12
C TRP A 67 -2.53 -14.59 -21.91
N LEU A 68 -2.19 -15.12 -20.73
CA LEU A 68 -1.88 -14.32 -19.55
C LEU A 68 -0.59 -13.49 -19.72
N GLY A 69 0.23 -13.84 -20.72
CA GLY A 69 1.47 -13.15 -21.02
C GLY A 69 2.54 -13.33 -19.92
N PRO A 70 3.53 -12.44 -19.87
CA PRO A 70 4.53 -12.40 -18.80
C PRO A 70 3.86 -12.24 -17.44
N TRP A 71 4.34 -12.99 -16.45
CA TRP A 71 3.77 -12.97 -15.11
C TRP A 71 4.83 -12.92 -14.02
N ASN A 72 4.47 -12.33 -12.90
CA ASN A 72 5.24 -12.29 -11.67
C ASN A 72 4.45 -12.84 -10.49
N ALA A 73 5.13 -13.26 -9.45
CA ALA A 73 4.51 -13.62 -8.18
C ALA A 73 5.45 -13.29 -7.02
N THR A 74 4.87 -12.79 -5.97
CA THR A 74 5.53 -12.48 -4.70
C THR A 74 4.70 -13.05 -3.56
N MET A 75 5.37 -13.60 -2.56
CA MET A 75 4.77 -13.99 -1.30
C MET A 75 5.71 -13.63 -0.16
N PHE A 76 5.16 -13.14 0.95
CA PHE A 76 5.93 -12.88 2.16
C PHE A 76 5.17 -13.29 3.41
N VAL A 77 5.93 -13.56 4.47
CA VAL A 77 5.42 -13.73 5.83
C VAL A 77 6.33 -12.92 6.75
N GLY A 78 5.72 -12.04 7.53
CA GLY A 78 6.40 -11.18 8.49
C GLY A 78 5.73 -11.21 9.86
N GLN A 79 6.34 -10.54 10.81
CA GLN A 79 5.82 -10.37 12.16
C GLN A 79 5.79 -8.88 12.50
N MET A 80 4.65 -8.42 13.00
CA MET A 80 4.47 -7.03 13.39
C MET A 80 4.99 -6.80 14.81
N GLU A 81 4.90 -5.57 15.31
CA GLU A 81 5.43 -5.15 16.60
C GLU A 81 4.73 -5.80 17.80
N GLU A 82 5.45 -5.82 18.93
CA GLU A 82 4.98 -6.32 20.22
C GLU A 82 3.99 -5.36 20.89
N ASN A 83 4.23 -4.05 20.80
CA ASN A 83 3.45 -3.03 21.51
C ASN A 83 2.16 -2.69 20.77
N ARG A 84 1.19 -3.59 20.86
CA ARG A 84 -0.16 -3.48 20.31
C ARG A 84 -1.12 -4.41 21.04
N ASP A 85 -2.44 -4.23 20.87
CA ASP A 85 -3.48 -5.00 21.60
C ASP A 85 -3.36 -6.51 21.39
N VAL A 86 -3.16 -6.95 20.16
CA VAL A 86 -2.76 -8.32 19.85
C VAL A 86 -1.28 -8.29 19.51
N SER A 87 -0.44 -8.62 20.49
CA SER A 87 1.01 -8.57 20.37
C SER A 87 1.55 -9.53 19.30
N GLU A 88 2.54 -9.07 18.54
CA GLU A 88 3.29 -9.88 17.57
C GLU A 88 2.44 -10.67 16.55
N PRO A 89 1.38 -10.11 15.94
CA PRO A 89 0.64 -10.86 14.93
C PRO A 89 1.51 -11.06 13.70
N TYR A 90 1.27 -12.16 13.01
CA TYR A 90 1.87 -12.37 11.69
C TYR A 90 1.12 -11.56 10.65
N VAL A 91 1.86 -11.07 9.66
CA VAL A 91 1.31 -10.57 8.41
C VAL A 91 1.87 -11.41 7.26
N TRP A 92 0.99 -11.94 6.41
CA TRP A 92 1.41 -12.54 5.17
C TRP A 92 0.72 -11.87 4.00
N GLY A 93 1.39 -11.88 2.86
CA GLY A 93 0.83 -11.34 1.64
C GLY A 93 1.24 -12.17 0.45
N MET A 94 0.37 -12.21 -0.55
CA MET A 94 0.63 -12.79 -1.84
C MET A 94 0.12 -11.86 -2.95
N ARG A 95 0.89 -11.78 -4.04
CA ARG A 95 0.57 -11.01 -5.22
C ARG A 95 0.94 -11.81 -6.47
N ALA A 96 0.08 -11.79 -7.46
CA ALA A 96 0.36 -12.26 -8.81
C ALA A 96 0.09 -11.12 -9.80
N GLU A 97 1.00 -10.91 -10.73
CA GLU A 97 0.93 -9.88 -11.75
C GLU A 97 0.99 -10.50 -13.13
N PHE A 98 0.20 -9.98 -14.05
CA PHE A 98 0.10 -10.49 -15.42
C PHE A 98 0.11 -9.33 -16.42
N SER A 99 0.71 -9.56 -17.59
CA SER A 99 0.62 -8.65 -18.74
C SER A 99 -0.08 -9.37 -19.91
N PRO A 100 -1.43 -9.44 -19.90
CA PRO A 100 -2.19 -10.26 -20.85
C PRO A 100 -1.96 -9.83 -22.30
N THR A 101 -1.82 -10.80 -23.19
CA THR A 101 -1.59 -10.54 -24.62
C THR A 101 -2.84 -10.10 -25.40
N ILE A 102 -4.00 -10.12 -24.75
CA ILE A 102 -5.28 -9.70 -25.34
C ILE A 102 -5.43 -8.19 -25.48
N LEU A 103 -4.67 -7.42 -24.69
CA LEU A 103 -4.66 -5.96 -24.72
C LEU A 103 -3.25 -5.44 -24.43
N ASP A 104 -2.60 -4.90 -25.45
CA ASP A 104 -1.26 -4.37 -25.34
C ASP A 104 -1.16 -3.26 -24.28
N GLY A 105 -0.15 -3.36 -23.43
CA GLY A 105 0.12 -2.40 -22.37
C GLY A 105 -0.77 -2.51 -21.14
N LEU A 106 -1.61 -3.56 -21.05
CA LEU A 106 -2.38 -3.87 -19.84
C LEU A 106 -1.51 -4.67 -18.86
N GLU A 107 -1.54 -4.26 -17.63
CA GLU A 107 -0.96 -4.95 -16.46
C GLU A 107 -2.08 -5.17 -15.44
N ILE A 108 -2.17 -6.36 -14.87
CA ILE A 108 -3.18 -6.75 -13.89
C ILE A 108 -2.47 -7.31 -12.67
N GLY A 109 -2.75 -6.79 -11.48
CA GLY A 109 -2.31 -7.34 -10.21
C GLY A 109 -3.49 -7.95 -9.44
N LEU A 110 -3.31 -9.15 -8.92
CA LEU A 110 -4.21 -9.79 -7.97
C LEU A 110 -3.45 -9.97 -6.67
N PHE A 111 -4.03 -9.60 -5.55
CA PHE A 111 -3.32 -9.63 -4.27
C PHE A 111 -4.24 -9.92 -3.09
N ARG A 112 -3.62 -10.43 -2.04
CA ARG A 112 -4.23 -10.63 -0.74
C ARG A 112 -3.20 -10.41 0.35
N VAL A 113 -3.60 -9.74 1.42
CA VAL A 113 -2.80 -9.57 2.65
C VAL A 113 -3.65 -9.93 3.85
N MET A 114 -3.05 -10.50 4.86
CA MET A 114 -3.74 -10.96 6.05
C MET A 114 -2.88 -10.76 7.30
N GLN A 115 -3.49 -10.24 8.35
CA GLN A 115 -2.96 -10.30 9.71
C GLN A 115 -3.57 -11.50 10.41
N LEU A 116 -2.78 -12.35 11.06
CA LEU A 116 -3.27 -13.52 11.78
C LEU A 116 -2.38 -13.92 12.95
N GLY A 117 -2.95 -14.67 13.90
CA GLY A 117 -2.22 -15.11 15.08
C GLY A 117 -1.86 -13.95 16.02
N GLY A 118 -0.70 -14.03 16.67
CA GLY A 118 -0.30 -13.15 17.76
C GLY A 118 -0.67 -13.70 19.12
N GLU A 119 -0.36 -12.96 20.19
CA GLU A 119 -0.60 -13.42 21.55
C GLU A 119 -2.09 -13.66 21.82
N GLY A 120 -2.40 -14.86 22.35
CA GLY A 120 -3.77 -15.27 22.66
C GLY A 120 -4.64 -15.60 21.45
N ARG A 121 -4.11 -15.59 20.23
CA ARG A 121 -4.87 -15.88 19.00
C ARG A 121 -4.45 -17.22 18.36
N PRO A 122 -5.37 -17.89 17.64
CA PRO A 122 -5.04 -19.11 16.92
C PRO A 122 -3.94 -18.89 15.89
N SER A 123 -2.86 -19.69 15.94
CA SER A 123 -1.73 -19.61 15.01
C SER A 123 -1.23 -20.98 14.53
N GLY A 124 -2.02 -22.03 14.74
CA GLY A 124 -1.66 -23.40 14.33
C GLY A 124 -1.69 -23.59 12.81
N LEU A 125 -1.07 -24.67 12.32
CA LEU A 125 -1.01 -25.00 10.90
C LEU A 125 -2.39 -25.02 10.23
N LYS A 126 -3.41 -25.55 10.94
CA LYS A 126 -4.79 -25.55 10.44
C LYS A 126 -5.31 -24.12 10.19
N THR A 127 -5.05 -23.19 11.10
CA THR A 127 -5.42 -21.77 10.97
C THR A 127 -4.81 -21.17 9.70
N TRP A 128 -3.49 -21.43 9.44
CA TRP A 128 -2.82 -20.97 8.24
C TRP A 128 -3.42 -21.55 6.96
N VAL A 129 -3.75 -22.83 6.96
CA VAL A 129 -4.37 -23.50 5.79
C VAL A 129 -5.78 -22.97 5.56
N ASP A 130 -6.59 -22.84 6.61
CA ASP A 130 -7.95 -22.30 6.51
C ASP A 130 -7.92 -20.85 5.99
N ALA A 131 -7.01 -20.02 6.51
CA ALA A 131 -6.75 -18.67 6.06
C ALA A 131 -6.35 -18.59 4.59
N PHE A 132 -5.41 -19.43 4.16
CA PHE A 132 -4.97 -19.50 2.77
C PHE A 132 -6.11 -19.90 1.82
N LEU A 133 -7.02 -20.75 2.26
CA LEU A 133 -8.16 -21.25 1.49
C LEU A 133 -9.43 -20.39 1.64
N SER A 134 -9.38 -19.24 2.29
CA SER A 134 -10.56 -18.40 2.62
C SER A 134 -11.66 -19.17 3.35
N GLN A 135 -11.28 -20.04 4.27
CA GLN A 135 -12.21 -20.88 5.07
C GLN A 135 -12.23 -20.48 6.54
N ASP A 136 -11.68 -19.35 6.88
CA ASP A 136 -11.43 -18.84 8.21
C ASP A 136 -12.49 -17.84 8.70
N ASN A 137 -13.48 -17.48 7.88
CA ASN A 137 -14.56 -16.56 8.25
C ASN A 137 -15.48 -17.17 9.32
N TYR A 138 -15.65 -16.43 10.41
CA TYR A 138 -16.52 -16.76 11.54
C TYR A 138 -17.66 -15.74 11.63
N GLY A 139 -18.90 -16.19 11.67
CA GLY A 139 -20.06 -15.31 11.78
C GLY A 139 -21.38 -16.01 11.51
N ALA A 140 -22.49 -15.28 11.58
CA ALA A 140 -23.85 -15.83 11.49
C ALA A 140 -24.11 -16.62 10.19
N ASN A 141 -23.42 -16.26 9.10
CA ASN A 141 -23.57 -16.88 7.78
C ASN A 141 -22.43 -17.85 7.43
N SER A 142 -21.48 -18.08 8.34
CA SER A 142 -20.35 -18.99 8.13
C SER A 142 -20.58 -20.36 8.78
N LYS A 143 -19.74 -21.34 8.42
CA LYS A 143 -19.70 -22.65 9.08
C LYS A 143 -19.30 -22.57 10.55
N HIS A 144 -18.72 -21.45 10.98
CA HIS A 144 -18.20 -21.20 12.30
C HIS A 144 -18.92 -19.98 12.93
N GLN A 145 -19.66 -20.19 14.00
CA GLN A 145 -20.49 -19.15 14.62
C GLN A 145 -19.78 -18.34 15.71
N ASP A 146 -18.65 -18.81 16.20
CA ASP A 146 -17.92 -18.18 17.30
C ASP A 146 -16.92 -17.15 16.78
N LYS A 147 -17.33 -15.90 16.67
CA LYS A 147 -16.48 -14.76 16.23
C LYS A 147 -15.20 -14.58 17.06
N SER A 148 -15.18 -15.03 18.32
CA SER A 148 -13.99 -14.94 19.16
C SER A 148 -12.81 -15.77 18.61
N LYS A 149 -13.09 -16.71 17.72
CA LYS A 149 -12.13 -17.61 17.08
C LYS A 149 -11.76 -17.20 15.66
N GLU A 150 -12.28 -16.08 15.19
CA GLU A 150 -11.90 -15.52 13.90
C GLU A 150 -10.36 -15.32 13.85
N PRO A 151 -9.66 -15.95 12.91
CA PRO A 151 -8.21 -16.05 13.02
C PRO A 151 -7.47 -14.83 12.50
N GLY A 152 -8.08 -13.98 11.69
CA GLY A 152 -7.34 -12.92 11.04
C GLY A 152 -8.16 -11.76 10.49
N ASN A 153 -7.48 -10.68 10.16
CA ASN A 153 -7.95 -9.54 9.40
C ASN A 153 -7.43 -9.66 7.96
N GLN A 154 -8.30 -9.59 6.97
CA GLN A 154 -7.99 -9.87 5.57
C GLN A 154 -8.34 -8.71 4.66
N LEU A 155 -7.43 -8.40 3.76
CA LEU A 155 -7.64 -7.48 2.67
C LEU A 155 -7.27 -8.17 1.36
N ALA A 156 -8.13 -8.04 0.35
CA ALA A 156 -7.87 -8.60 -0.98
C ALA A 156 -8.35 -7.66 -2.07
N GLY A 157 -7.80 -7.79 -3.27
CA GLY A 157 -8.23 -6.92 -4.36
C GLY A 157 -7.50 -7.14 -5.66
N ILE A 158 -7.74 -6.18 -6.53
CA ILE A 158 -7.19 -6.12 -7.88
C ILE A 158 -6.66 -4.73 -8.18
N ASP A 159 -5.58 -4.67 -8.91
CA ASP A 159 -5.17 -3.43 -9.56
C ASP A 159 -4.94 -3.62 -11.06
N LEU A 160 -5.09 -2.53 -11.77
CA LEU A 160 -4.94 -2.44 -13.21
C LEU A 160 -4.08 -1.23 -13.55
N ARG A 161 -3.19 -1.40 -14.52
CA ARG A 161 -2.48 -0.31 -15.16
C ARG A 161 -2.50 -0.54 -16.67
N TRP A 162 -3.04 0.41 -17.41
CA TRP A 162 -3.13 0.31 -18.86
C TRP A 162 -2.38 1.47 -19.52
N ARG A 163 -1.39 1.12 -20.32
CA ARG A 163 -0.58 2.01 -21.12
C ARG A 163 -0.85 1.77 -22.60
N PRO A 164 -1.83 2.45 -23.20
CA PRO A 164 -2.15 2.26 -24.61
C PRO A 164 -0.97 2.65 -25.51
N LEU A 165 -0.83 1.93 -26.62
CA LEU A 165 0.19 2.23 -27.64
C LEU A 165 -0.27 3.44 -28.47
N THR A 166 0.03 4.64 -28.02
CA THR A 166 -0.31 5.91 -28.65
C THR A 166 0.92 6.77 -28.86
N GLN A 167 0.81 7.81 -29.68
CA GLN A 167 1.89 8.80 -29.86
C GLN A 167 2.12 9.64 -28.61
N PHE A 168 1.06 9.87 -27.82
CA PHE A 168 1.15 10.57 -26.55
C PHE A 168 1.33 9.57 -25.40
N PRO A 169 2.42 9.62 -24.64
CA PRO A 169 2.70 8.66 -23.57
C PRO A 169 1.85 8.94 -22.33
N PHE A 170 0.88 8.08 -22.05
CA PHE A 170 0.08 8.13 -20.82
C PHE A 170 -0.28 6.73 -20.33
N ALA A 171 -0.67 6.61 -19.09
CA ALA A 171 -1.31 5.43 -18.55
C ALA A 171 -2.51 5.80 -17.66
N LEU A 172 -3.50 4.93 -17.66
CA LEU A 172 -4.59 4.93 -16.69
C LEU A 172 -4.34 3.80 -15.71
N TYR A 173 -4.66 4.01 -14.45
CA TYR A 173 -4.50 2.98 -13.44
C TYR A 173 -5.58 3.06 -12.36
N GLY A 174 -5.77 1.96 -11.65
CA GLY A 174 -6.66 1.92 -10.50
C GLY A 174 -6.40 0.69 -9.65
N GLN A 175 -6.84 0.77 -8.41
CA GLN A 175 -6.80 -0.29 -7.42
C GLN A 175 -8.12 -0.34 -6.67
N VAL A 176 -8.63 -1.55 -6.45
CA VAL A 176 -9.81 -1.81 -5.62
C VAL A 176 -9.42 -2.81 -4.56
N VAL A 177 -9.68 -2.48 -3.30
CA VAL A 177 -9.38 -3.32 -2.14
C VAL A 177 -10.64 -3.48 -1.31
N GLY A 178 -10.98 -4.71 -0.96
CA GLY A 178 -12.05 -5.03 -0.04
C GLY A 178 -11.50 -5.58 1.27
N GLU A 179 -12.12 -5.21 2.37
CA GLU A 179 -11.70 -5.53 3.72
C GLU A 179 -12.46 -6.69 4.35
N ASP A 180 -13.64 -6.99 3.88
CA ASP A 180 -14.45 -8.10 4.39
C ASP A 180 -14.86 -9.02 3.24
N GLU A 181 -15.07 -10.29 3.53
CA GLU A 181 -15.49 -11.28 2.54
C GLU A 181 -16.95 -11.70 2.83
N ASP A 182 -17.83 -11.48 1.87
CA ASP A 182 -19.11 -12.15 1.81
C ASP A 182 -19.08 -13.19 0.67
N HIS A 183 -19.09 -14.49 1.04
CA HIS A 183 -19.11 -15.60 0.07
C HIS A 183 -17.97 -15.56 -0.98
N PHE A 184 -16.72 -15.31 -0.58
CA PHE A 184 -15.51 -15.24 -1.42
C PHE A 184 -15.35 -13.95 -2.26
N LEU A 185 -16.27 -13.01 -2.19
CA LEU A 185 -16.08 -11.71 -2.82
C LEU A 185 -15.71 -10.67 -1.76
N PRO A 186 -14.71 -9.83 -2.03
CA PRO A 186 -14.40 -8.73 -1.14
C PRO A 186 -15.60 -7.79 -1.07
N ASN A 187 -15.95 -7.44 0.15
CA ASN A 187 -17.01 -6.49 0.50
C ASN A 187 -16.36 -5.29 1.18
N ALA A 188 -17.07 -4.21 1.40
CA ALA A 188 -16.49 -3.00 1.98
C ALA A 188 -15.29 -2.47 1.16
N LEU A 189 -15.56 -1.97 -0.04
CA LEU A 189 -14.56 -1.66 -1.06
C LEU A 189 -13.99 -0.25 -0.91
N MET A 190 -12.67 -0.15 -0.92
CA MET A 190 -11.90 1.08 -1.12
C MET A 190 -11.48 1.22 -2.58
N PHE A 191 -11.32 2.46 -3.05
CA PHE A 191 -11.02 2.75 -4.44
C PHE A 191 -9.87 3.73 -4.59
N GLN A 192 -9.00 3.47 -5.56
CA GLN A 192 -7.97 4.41 -6.01
C GLN A 192 -7.90 4.36 -7.53
N TYR A 193 -7.76 5.49 -8.19
CA TYR A 193 -7.54 5.58 -9.63
C TYR A 193 -6.78 6.84 -9.99
N GLY A 194 -6.09 6.78 -11.10
CA GLY A 194 -5.31 7.90 -11.57
C GLY A 194 -4.93 7.83 -13.03
N VAL A 195 -4.35 8.91 -13.48
CA VAL A 195 -3.75 9.05 -14.80
C VAL A 195 -2.34 9.60 -14.63
N GLU A 196 -1.44 9.10 -15.43
CA GLU A 196 -0.08 9.60 -15.51
C GLU A 196 0.36 9.86 -16.95
N THR A 197 1.26 10.80 -17.12
CA THR A 197 1.94 11.08 -18.38
C THR A 197 3.41 11.33 -18.14
N TRP A 198 4.25 11.05 -19.13
CA TRP A 198 5.69 11.20 -19.01
C TRP A 198 6.32 11.58 -20.34
N GLY A 199 7.57 12.05 -20.29
CA GLY A 199 8.29 12.40 -21.48
C GLY A 199 9.76 12.65 -21.23
N LYS A 200 10.44 13.07 -22.30
CA LYS A 200 11.84 13.50 -22.27
C LYS A 200 11.94 14.98 -22.56
N LEU A 201 12.86 15.64 -21.87
CA LEU A 201 13.26 17.01 -22.12
C LEU A 201 14.81 17.02 -22.14
N GLU A 202 15.41 16.99 -23.35
CA GLU A 202 16.86 16.84 -23.54
C GLU A 202 17.44 15.61 -22.82
N SER A 203 18.28 15.83 -21.80
CA SER A 203 18.90 14.78 -20.98
C SER A 203 18.05 14.38 -19.75
N SER A 204 16.88 14.98 -19.58
CA SER A 204 16.01 14.75 -18.44
C SER A 204 14.78 13.95 -18.82
N THR A 205 14.20 13.24 -17.86
CA THR A 205 12.88 12.61 -18.00
C THR A 205 11.94 13.22 -16.96
N TRP A 206 10.71 13.43 -17.36
CA TRP A 206 9.67 13.94 -16.47
C TRP A 206 8.47 13.01 -16.43
N ARG A 207 7.72 13.11 -15.34
CA ARG A 207 6.44 12.43 -15.13
C ARG A 207 5.52 13.33 -14.34
N ILE A 208 4.23 13.31 -14.67
CA ILE A 208 3.15 13.99 -13.94
C ILE A 208 2.03 12.99 -13.74
N PHE A 209 1.40 13.01 -12.58
CA PHE A 209 0.25 12.17 -12.27
C PHE A 209 -0.85 12.99 -11.56
N LEU A 210 -2.09 12.57 -11.78
CA LEU A 210 -3.27 12.98 -11.03
C LEU A 210 -3.92 11.71 -10.49
N GLU A 211 -4.17 11.68 -9.18
CA GLU A 211 -4.66 10.51 -8.46
C GLU A 211 -5.80 10.88 -7.53
N TYR A 212 -6.76 9.99 -7.40
CA TYR A 212 -7.83 10.03 -6.43
C TYR A 212 -7.81 8.74 -5.61
N ALA A 213 -7.92 8.86 -4.30
CA ALA A 213 -8.05 7.74 -3.38
C ALA A 213 -9.22 7.99 -2.43
N ASP A 214 -10.08 6.98 -2.27
CA ASP A 214 -11.15 6.94 -1.28
C ASP A 214 -10.98 5.67 -0.44
N THR A 215 -10.67 5.86 0.83
CA THR A 215 -10.52 4.79 1.81
C THR A 215 -11.77 4.59 2.64
N THR A 216 -12.88 5.26 2.35
CA THR A 216 -14.18 4.96 2.95
C THR A 216 -14.75 3.70 2.30
N SER A 217 -15.14 2.74 3.11
CA SER A 217 -15.70 1.49 2.61
C SER A 217 -17.08 1.69 2.01
N THR A 218 -17.27 1.22 0.79
CA THR A 218 -18.56 1.24 0.09
C THR A 218 -18.97 -0.18 -0.25
N TRP A 219 -20.20 -0.54 0.09
CA TRP A 219 -20.78 -1.84 -0.25
C TRP A 219 -21.30 -1.87 -1.69
N TRP A 220 -21.44 -3.06 -2.27
CA TRP A 220 -22.07 -3.24 -3.59
C TRP A 220 -23.49 -2.68 -3.68
N THR A 221 -24.13 -2.41 -2.55
CA THR A 221 -25.47 -1.84 -2.42
C THR A 221 -25.49 -0.33 -2.29
N ASP A 222 -24.39 0.35 -2.60
CA ASP A 222 -24.18 1.80 -2.42
C ASP A 222 -24.32 2.27 -0.94
N GLU A 223 -24.32 1.35 0.02
CA GLU A 223 -24.26 1.70 1.44
C GLU A 223 -22.80 2.01 1.83
N ILE A 224 -22.60 3.17 2.44
CA ILE A 224 -21.31 3.58 3.00
C ILE A 224 -21.17 2.96 4.39
N SER A 225 -20.07 2.25 4.61
CA SER A 225 -19.68 1.75 5.91
C SER A 225 -18.47 2.48 6.42
N GLN A 226 -18.67 3.24 7.47
CA GLN A 226 -17.60 4.00 8.14
C GLN A 226 -16.92 3.14 9.19
N ASN A 227 -15.67 3.48 9.53
CA ASN A 227 -14.84 2.78 10.52
C ASN A 227 -14.55 1.30 10.19
N VAL A 228 -14.63 0.93 8.92
CA VAL A 228 -14.33 -0.44 8.45
C VAL A 228 -12.91 -0.50 7.88
N SER A 229 -12.57 0.38 6.95
CA SER A 229 -11.27 0.37 6.27
C SER A 229 -10.11 0.43 7.24
N TYR A 230 -9.19 -0.53 7.13
CA TYR A 230 -8.00 -0.67 8.00
C TYR A 230 -8.30 -0.85 9.48
N ASN A 231 -9.57 -1.00 9.88
CA ASN A 231 -9.99 -1.25 11.25
C ASN A 231 -10.50 -2.69 11.39
N HIS A 232 -10.35 -3.28 12.56
CA HIS A 232 -10.81 -4.64 12.80
C HIS A 232 -11.31 -4.81 14.24
N GLY A 233 -12.32 -5.66 14.44
CA GLY A 233 -12.92 -5.85 15.74
C GLY A 233 -12.06 -6.61 16.75
N ILE A 234 -11.06 -7.35 16.29
CA ILE A 234 -10.15 -8.17 17.11
C ILE A 234 -8.75 -7.55 17.13
N TYR A 235 -8.20 -7.23 15.97
CA TYR A 235 -6.94 -6.51 15.85
C TYR A 235 -7.24 -5.02 15.94
N THR A 236 -7.53 -4.53 17.14
CA THR A 236 -8.09 -3.19 17.38
C THR A 236 -7.17 -2.04 16.97
N ASP A 237 -5.85 -2.27 16.93
CA ASP A 237 -4.91 -1.35 16.28
C ASP A 237 -5.06 -1.29 14.74
N GLY A 238 -5.82 -2.21 14.17
CA GLY A 238 -6.12 -2.27 12.76
C GLY A 238 -4.93 -2.68 11.88
N TYR A 239 -5.04 -2.37 10.58
CA TYR A 239 -4.01 -2.65 9.56
C TYR A 239 -2.91 -1.58 9.59
N ARG A 240 -2.27 -1.43 10.75
CA ARG A 240 -1.22 -0.44 11.02
C ARG A 240 0.01 -1.12 11.59
N HIS A 241 1.19 -0.52 11.39
CA HIS A 241 2.46 -0.95 11.94
C HIS A 241 3.19 0.26 12.53
N HIS A 242 3.53 0.19 13.81
CA HIS A 242 4.05 1.32 14.59
C HIS A 242 3.19 2.59 14.44
N GLY A 243 1.87 2.44 14.52
CA GLY A 243 0.91 3.54 14.47
C GLY A 243 0.70 4.17 13.08
N ARG A 244 1.23 3.56 11.99
CA ARG A 244 1.00 4.03 10.61
C ARG A 244 0.29 2.98 9.79
N SER A 245 -0.66 3.41 8.96
CA SER A 245 -1.34 2.53 8.01
C SER A 245 -0.32 1.81 7.12
N VAL A 246 -0.45 0.50 7.01
CA VAL A 246 0.31 -0.35 6.08
C VAL A 246 -0.19 -0.18 4.65
N GLY A 247 -1.47 0.21 4.50
CA GLY A 247 -2.08 0.62 3.24
C GLY A 247 -1.85 2.10 2.92
N HIS A 248 -2.89 2.80 2.48
CA HIS A 248 -2.79 4.19 2.07
C HIS A 248 -2.43 5.11 3.26
N TRP A 249 -1.62 6.15 3.00
CA TRP A 249 -1.13 7.06 4.04
C TRP A 249 -2.24 7.87 4.72
N SER A 250 -3.35 8.13 4.03
CA SER A 250 -4.49 8.86 4.59
C SER A 250 -5.31 8.06 5.61
N ASP A 251 -4.97 6.78 5.80
CA ASP A 251 -5.64 5.84 6.68
C ASP A 251 -7.14 5.65 6.36
N SER A 252 -7.97 5.30 7.33
CA SER A 252 -9.40 5.02 7.13
C SER A 252 -10.23 6.27 6.82
N ASP A 253 -11.36 6.07 6.18
CA ASP A 253 -12.45 7.03 5.97
C ASP A 253 -12.01 8.38 5.38
N SER A 254 -11.08 8.34 4.45
CA SER A 254 -10.48 9.53 3.86
C SER A 254 -10.69 9.58 2.36
N GLU A 255 -10.76 10.80 1.83
CA GLU A 255 -10.90 11.11 0.41
C GLU A 255 -9.85 12.13 -0.01
N ILE A 256 -8.95 11.75 -0.92
CA ILE A 256 -7.79 12.56 -1.28
C ILE A 256 -7.67 12.67 -2.80
N ILE A 257 -7.41 13.88 -3.29
CA ILE A 257 -6.94 14.15 -4.64
C ILE A 257 -5.49 14.61 -4.55
N SER A 258 -4.63 13.98 -5.33
CA SER A 258 -3.19 14.27 -5.39
C SER A 258 -2.75 14.60 -6.81
N LEU A 259 -2.04 15.70 -6.98
CA LEU A 259 -1.34 16.07 -8.21
C LEU A 259 0.16 16.07 -7.93
N GLY A 260 0.92 15.27 -8.63
CA GLY A 260 2.36 15.20 -8.41
C GLY A 260 3.18 15.17 -9.68
N GLY A 261 4.45 15.45 -9.53
CA GLY A 261 5.41 15.47 -10.64
C GLY A 261 6.82 15.12 -10.22
N LEU A 262 7.56 14.50 -11.15
CA LEU A 262 8.95 14.09 -10.98
C LEU A 262 9.75 14.56 -12.19
N LEU A 263 10.95 15.06 -11.96
CA LEU A 263 11.94 15.40 -12.98
C LEU A 263 13.27 14.71 -12.60
N ALA A 264 13.69 13.74 -13.38
CA ALA A 264 14.96 13.05 -13.19
C ALA A 264 15.99 13.55 -14.24
N ILE A 265 17.16 13.93 -13.77
CA ILE A 265 18.28 14.44 -14.58
C ILE A 265 19.33 13.33 -14.72
N SER A 266 20.03 13.29 -15.84
CA SER A 266 20.95 12.20 -16.20
C SER A 266 22.15 12.01 -15.25
N ASP A 267 22.47 13.01 -14.43
CA ASP A 267 23.55 12.98 -13.44
C ASP A 267 23.14 12.39 -12.09
N GLY A 268 21.93 11.81 -12.00
CA GLY A 268 21.36 11.25 -10.77
C GLY A 268 20.74 12.29 -9.85
N ASN A 269 20.63 13.54 -10.30
CA ASN A 269 19.84 14.56 -9.61
C ASN A 269 18.36 14.46 -10.01
N GLY A 270 17.47 14.98 -9.18
CA GLY A 270 16.05 15.01 -9.48
C GLY A 270 15.29 15.99 -8.62
N TRP A 271 14.12 16.36 -9.10
CA TRP A 271 13.16 17.20 -8.42
C TRP A 271 11.80 16.50 -8.41
N GLY A 272 11.04 16.74 -7.40
CA GLY A 272 9.67 16.30 -7.37
C GLY A 272 8.81 17.14 -6.44
N GLY A 273 7.52 16.95 -6.55
CA GLY A 273 6.58 17.60 -5.66
C GLY A 273 5.19 17.00 -5.81
N THR A 274 4.40 17.18 -4.76
CA THR A 274 3.01 16.71 -4.70
C THR A 274 2.17 17.78 -4.00
N ALA A 275 1.01 18.09 -4.57
CA ALA A 275 -0.04 18.87 -3.95
C ALA A 275 -1.23 17.95 -3.65
N ARG A 276 -1.80 18.05 -2.45
CA ARG A 276 -2.92 17.23 -1.99
C ARG A 276 -4.03 18.10 -1.46
N VAL A 277 -5.26 17.67 -1.72
CA VAL A 277 -6.47 18.24 -1.13
C VAL A 277 -7.45 17.12 -0.83
N GLY A 278 -8.11 17.18 0.31
CA GLY A 278 -9.10 16.17 0.65
C GLY A 278 -9.61 16.27 2.07
N LYS A 279 -10.24 15.20 2.51
CA LYS A 279 -10.75 15.04 3.87
C LYS A 279 -10.18 13.79 4.49
N LEU A 280 -9.72 13.93 5.71
CA LEU A 280 -9.27 12.82 6.55
C LEU A 280 -10.36 12.50 7.57
N ASN A 281 -10.56 11.20 7.85
CA ASN A 281 -11.45 10.72 8.91
C ASN A 281 -12.86 11.35 8.85
N ARG A 282 -13.56 11.17 7.73
CA ARG A 282 -14.82 11.88 7.39
C ARG A 282 -15.98 11.60 8.34
N ASP A 283 -15.93 10.53 9.11
CA ASP A 283 -17.00 10.09 9.99
C ASP A 283 -17.04 10.76 11.37
N ASN A 284 -15.95 11.35 11.86
CA ASN A 284 -15.79 11.93 13.19
C ASN A 284 -15.94 10.97 14.39
N GLU A 285 -15.84 9.67 14.17
CA GLU A 285 -16.20 8.70 15.23
C GLU A 285 -14.99 8.03 15.86
N ARG A 286 -13.90 7.83 15.11
CA ARG A 286 -12.75 7.07 15.57
C ARG A 286 -11.43 7.77 15.24
N GLU A 287 -10.45 7.64 16.12
CA GLU A 287 -9.09 8.06 15.81
C GLU A 287 -8.53 7.26 14.65
N SER A 288 -7.86 7.94 13.74
CA SER A 288 -7.07 7.35 12.67
C SER A 288 -5.59 7.64 12.89
N ALA A 289 -4.71 7.03 12.11
CA ALA A 289 -3.27 7.29 12.20
C ALA A 289 -2.86 8.72 11.79
N VAL A 290 -3.78 9.50 11.21
CA VAL A 290 -3.50 10.84 10.64
C VAL A 290 -4.43 11.93 11.18
N SER A 291 -5.45 11.57 11.96
CA SER A 291 -6.41 12.52 12.53
C SER A 291 -6.99 11.98 13.83
N ASP A 292 -7.08 12.81 14.84
CA ASP A 292 -7.91 12.53 16.01
C ASP A 292 -9.37 12.30 15.57
N ALA A 293 -10.24 11.82 16.44
CA ALA A 293 -11.64 11.48 16.13
C ALA A 293 -12.47 12.69 15.60
N VAL A 294 -11.97 13.35 14.58
CA VAL A 294 -12.61 14.52 13.94
C VAL A 294 -12.36 14.51 12.43
N ALA A 295 -13.39 14.83 11.65
CA ALA A 295 -13.23 15.06 10.23
C ALA A 295 -12.37 16.29 9.98
N THR A 296 -11.34 16.15 9.16
CA THR A 296 -10.34 17.19 8.93
C THR A 296 -10.20 17.45 7.44
N ASP A 297 -10.48 18.69 7.04
CA ASP A 297 -10.17 19.18 5.69
C ASP A 297 -8.67 19.43 5.58
N MET A 298 -8.03 18.83 4.59
CA MET A 298 -6.58 18.86 4.40
C MET A 298 -6.20 19.53 3.09
N LYS A 299 -5.16 20.37 3.16
CA LYS A 299 -4.42 20.85 1.98
C LYS A 299 -2.93 20.76 2.27
N SER A 300 -2.17 20.23 1.34
CA SER A 300 -0.72 20.21 1.47
C SER A 300 -0.03 20.39 0.14
N VAL A 301 1.18 20.94 0.20
CA VAL A 301 2.11 20.98 -0.92
C VAL A 301 3.50 20.65 -0.41
N GLN A 302 4.19 19.79 -1.14
CA GLN A 302 5.55 19.38 -0.80
C GLN A 302 6.40 19.38 -2.06
N PHE A 303 7.62 19.89 -1.93
CA PHE A 303 8.66 19.80 -2.95
C PHE A 303 9.90 19.14 -2.39
N PHE A 304 10.60 18.38 -3.20
CA PHE A 304 11.86 17.77 -2.80
C PHE A 304 12.90 17.84 -3.92
N HIS A 305 14.15 17.85 -3.49
CA HIS A 305 15.32 17.73 -4.34
C HIS A 305 16.14 16.52 -3.92
N LYS A 306 16.46 15.69 -4.89
CA LYS A 306 17.31 14.50 -4.75
C LYS A 306 18.64 14.75 -5.46
N ARG A 307 19.75 14.50 -4.75
CA ARG A 307 21.09 14.64 -5.30
C ARG A 307 21.94 13.40 -5.01
N SER A 308 22.54 12.87 -6.06
CA SER A 308 23.48 11.75 -5.96
C SER A 308 24.92 12.23 -5.92
N PHE A 309 25.71 11.65 -5.03
CA PHE A 309 27.14 11.92 -4.86
C PHE A 309 27.91 10.63 -5.17
N SER A 310 28.20 10.41 -6.46
CA SER A 310 28.86 9.19 -6.95
C SER A 310 30.23 8.93 -6.31
N LYS A 311 30.96 9.97 -5.89
CA LYS A 311 32.25 9.82 -5.20
C LYS A 311 32.14 9.15 -3.83
N TRP A 312 30.98 9.24 -3.18
CA TRP A 312 30.75 8.74 -1.83
C TRP A 312 29.70 7.62 -1.79
N ASP A 313 29.23 7.17 -2.95
CA ASP A 313 28.10 6.23 -3.07
C ASP A 313 26.91 6.66 -2.20
N ALA A 314 26.68 7.96 -2.14
CA ALA A 314 25.68 8.56 -1.26
C ALA A 314 24.63 9.33 -2.06
N GLN A 315 23.44 9.39 -1.52
CA GLN A 315 22.32 10.13 -2.03
C GLN A 315 21.71 10.98 -0.92
N MET A 316 21.44 12.23 -1.19
CA MET A 316 20.76 13.15 -0.30
C MET A 316 19.40 13.51 -0.91
N THR A 317 18.36 13.46 -0.12
CA THR A 317 17.04 13.98 -0.48
C THR A 317 16.63 14.99 0.59
N CYS A 318 16.28 16.20 0.18
CA CYS A 318 15.73 17.22 1.06
C CYS A 318 14.39 17.70 0.50
N GLY A 319 13.44 17.91 1.37
CA GLY A 319 12.11 18.38 1.02
C GLY A 319 11.62 19.46 1.95
N LEU A 320 10.78 20.35 1.41
CA LEU A 320 10.06 21.39 2.12
C LEU A 320 8.61 21.38 1.65
N GLY A 321 7.70 21.67 2.54
CA GLY A 321 6.28 21.72 2.24
C GLY A 321 5.54 22.66 3.17
N TRP A 322 4.26 22.74 2.91
CA TRP A 322 3.29 23.42 3.76
C TRP A 322 2.06 22.53 3.89
N GLU A 323 1.53 22.44 5.08
CA GLU A 323 0.31 21.69 5.37
C GLU A 323 -0.68 22.59 6.11
N GLU A 324 -1.95 22.45 5.77
CA GLU A 324 -3.09 23.09 6.40
C GLU A 324 -4.12 22.02 6.72
N LEU A 325 -4.47 21.91 8.00
CA LEU A 325 -5.48 21.01 8.53
C LEU A 325 -6.56 21.83 9.20
N GLU A 326 -7.80 21.73 8.72
CA GLU A 326 -8.95 22.42 9.27
C GLU A 326 -9.94 21.42 9.83
N ASN A 327 -10.26 21.52 11.12
CA ASN A 327 -11.35 20.73 11.68
C ASN A 327 -12.68 21.10 11.00
N SER A 328 -13.32 20.14 10.34
CA SER A 328 -14.50 20.38 9.52
C SER A 328 -15.70 20.94 10.29
N SER A 329 -15.80 20.67 11.60
CA SER A 329 -16.90 21.09 12.47
C SER A 329 -16.64 22.43 13.13
N THR A 330 -15.48 22.62 13.75
CA THR A 330 -15.15 23.82 14.53
C THR A 330 -14.53 24.94 13.70
N LYS A 331 -14.06 24.62 12.49
CA LYS A 331 -13.30 25.50 11.59
C LYS A 331 -12.00 26.06 12.20
N ILE A 332 -11.47 25.36 13.21
CA ILE A 332 -10.15 25.65 13.74
C ILE A 332 -9.14 25.10 12.76
N THR A 333 -8.21 25.95 12.31
CA THR A 333 -7.18 25.61 11.35
C THR A 333 -5.82 25.54 12.06
N ASP A 334 -5.11 24.45 11.84
CA ASP A 334 -3.68 24.31 12.13
C ASP A 334 -2.91 24.29 10.82
N SER A 335 -1.85 25.08 10.71
CA SER A 335 -1.06 25.13 9.48
C SER A 335 0.40 25.45 9.77
N GLY A 336 1.28 24.86 9.00
CA GLY A 336 2.70 25.08 9.19
C GLY A 336 3.60 24.49 8.11
N PRO A 337 4.87 24.90 8.13
CA PRO A 337 5.87 24.32 7.26
C PRO A 337 6.20 22.88 7.68
N THR A 338 6.39 22.03 6.68
CA THR A 338 6.91 20.66 6.85
C THR A 338 8.25 20.54 6.15
N GLY A 339 9.09 19.63 6.59
CA GLY A 339 10.36 19.42 5.92
C GLY A 339 11.07 18.15 6.36
N PHE A 340 11.92 17.62 5.50
CA PHE A 340 12.74 16.46 5.80
C PHE A 340 14.11 16.54 5.14
N LEU A 341 15.07 15.82 5.71
CA LEU A 341 16.38 15.55 5.15
C LEU A 341 16.67 14.05 5.31
N SER A 342 17.01 13.40 4.20
CA SER A 342 17.44 12.01 4.19
C SER A 342 18.80 11.89 3.51
N ILE A 343 19.70 11.13 4.09
CA ILE A 343 21.00 10.78 3.50
C ILE A 343 21.11 9.25 3.52
N THR A 344 21.23 8.67 2.34
CA THR A 344 21.39 7.23 2.15
C THR A 344 22.76 6.95 1.57
N ARG A 345 23.48 5.99 2.09
CA ARG A 345 24.74 5.49 1.56
C ARG A 345 24.62 4.00 1.25
N ILE A 346 25.10 3.62 0.07
CA ILE A 346 25.20 2.22 -0.34
C ILE A 346 26.64 1.76 -0.05
N PHE A 347 26.80 0.65 0.66
CA PHE A 347 28.09 0.08 1.03
C PHE A 347 28.42 -1.13 0.15
#